data_11205713192bfd687084494b78297f29
#
_entry.id   11205713192bfd687084494b78297f29
#
_cell.length_a   1.000
_cell.length_b   1.000
_cell.length_c   1.000
_cell.angle_alpha   90.00
_cell.angle_beta   90.00
_cell.angle_gamma   90.00
#
_symmetry.space_group_name_H-M   'P 1'
#
loop_
_entity.id
_entity.type
_entity.pdbx_description
1 polymer ?
#
loop_
_entity_poly.entity_id
_entity_poly.type
_entity_poly.pdbx_seq_one_letter_code
_entity_poly.pdbx_strand_id
1 'polypeptide(L)'
;YKVGYFPPSTPHNEWVKKDHIEEAPTWCSVDLRDGNQALIVPMSLEEKVEFFKYLVKLGFKEIEVGFPAASETEYHFLRKLVDDDLIPDDVTIQVLTQSRKHIIKKTFDSLVGVKKAIIHLYNSTSLAQREQVFKKEKPEIIKIATDGAKLIKEYAAKYPDTKFSFEYSPESFTGTEVDFAAEICNAVIDIWEPTPENKVIINLPATVEMSMPHVYASQVEYMCETLHNRENVIVSLHPHNDRGTAVADAELGLLAGGDRIEGTLFGNGERTGNVDIVTLAMNLFSHGVDPKLDFSNMPEVVEKYEQYT
;
A
#
# COMPACT_ATOMS: atom_id res chain seq x y z
N TYR A 1 -13.91 5.69 27.61
CA TYR A 1 -13.22 5.69 26.30
C TYR A 1 -14.28 5.51 25.21
N LYS A 2 -14.16 6.27 24.11
CA LYS A 2 -15.04 6.14 22.95
C LYS A 2 -14.47 5.07 22.02
N VAL A 3 -15.34 4.28 21.38
CA VAL A 3 -14.99 3.41 20.26
C VAL A 3 -14.63 4.30 19.08
N GLY A 4 -13.47 4.07 18.47
CA GLY A 4 -12.94 4.91 17.38
C GLY A 4 -12.86 4.20 16.03
N TYR A 5 -13.46 3.00 15.90
CA TYR A 5 -13.54 2.22 14.67
C TYR A 5 -14.99 2.00 14.24
N PHE A 6 -15.19 1.69 12.98
CA PHE A 6 -16.51 1.63 12.35
C PHE A 6 -16.71 0.28 11.65
N PRO A 7 -17.25 -0.74 12.35
CA PRO A 7 -17.61 -1.99 11.70
C PRO A 7 -18.74 -1.76 10.70
N PRO A 8 -18.88 -2.61 9.67
CA PRO A 8 -20.04 -2.57 8.79
C PRO A 8 -21.35 -2.66 9.59
N SER A 9 -22.39 -1.97 9.13
CA SER A 9 -23.72 -1.95 9.79
C SER A 9 -24.47 -3.28 9.68
N THR A 10 -24.09 -4.09 8.69
CA THR A 10 -24.63 -5.45 8.47
C THR A 10 -23.49 -6.47 8.54
N PRO A 11 -23.78 -7.74 8.86
CA PRO A 11 -22.75 -8.78 8.89
C PRO A 11 -22.10 -8.97 7.51
N HIS A 12 -20.78 -8.89 7.48
CA HIS A 12 -19.92 -9.25 6.36
C HIS A 12 -18.90 -10.25 6.89
N ASN A 13 -19.22 -11.53 6.79
CA ASN A 13 -18.48 -12.63 7.44
C ASN A 13 -18.48 -13.92 6.61
N GLU A 14 -18.64 -13.83 5.29
CA GLU A 14 -18.52 -14.99 4.40
C GLU A 14 -17.10 -15.56 4.41
N TRP A 15 -16.10 -14.70 4.67
CA TRP A 15 -14.70 -15.08 4.82
C TRP A 15 -14.48 -16.18 5.87
N VAL A 16 -15.30 -16.26 6.90
CA VAL A 16 -15.20 -17.28 7.97
C VAL A 16 -15.45 -18.71 7.47
N LYS A 17 -16.06 -18.85 6.29
CA LYS A 17 -16.32 -20.15 5.66
C LYS A 17 -15.09 -20.73 4.97
N LYS A 18 -14.07 -19.92 4.74
CA LYS A 18 -12.79 -20.34 4.15
C LYS A 18 -11.85 -20.76 5.27
N ASP A 19 -11.17 -21.89 5.11
CA ASP A 19 -10.27 -22.45 6.12
C ASP A 19 -8.79 -22.12 5.86
N HIS A 20 -8.44 -21.66 4.64
CA HIS A 20 -7.08 -21.26 4.27
C HIS A 20 -7.07 -20.32 3.07
N ILE A 21 -5.91 -19.72 2.83
CA ILE A 21 -5.62 -18.90 1.65
C ILE A 21 -5.08 -19.84 0.58
N GLU A 22 -5.71 -19.84 -0.61
CA GLU A 22 -5.39 -20.79 -1.68
C GLU A 22 -4.21 -20.35 -2.55
N GLU A 23 -4.00 -19.03 -2.70
CA GLU A 23 -2.95 -18.44 -3.53
C GLU A 23 -2.21 -17.32 -2.78
N ALA A 24 -0.91 -17.16 -3.06
CA ALA A 24 -0.17 -16.05 -2.51
C ALA A 24 -0.68 -14.71 -3.06
N PRO A 25 -0.77 -13.65 -2.22
CA PRO A 25 -1.10 -12.33 -2.69
C PRO A 25 0.02 -11.74 -3.54
N THR A 26 -0.27 -10.66 -4.26
CA THR A 26 0.78 -9.78 -4.76
C THR A 26 1.46 -9.09 -3.58
N TRP A 27 2.79 -9.16 -3.52
CA TRP A 27 3.57 -8.54 -2.45
C TRP A 27 4.13 -7.20 -2.89
N CYS A 28 3.91 -6.17 -2.10
CA CYS A 28 4.60 -4.90 -2.21
C CYS A 28 5.45 -4.64 -0.97
N SER A 29 6.77 -4.55 -1.14
CA SER A 29 7.61 -4.10 -0.04
C SER A 29 7.47 -2.59 0.13
N VAL A 30 7.21 -2.15 1.36
CA VAL A 30 7.24 -0.74 1.76
C VAL A 30 8.42 -0.41 2.68
N ASP A 31 9.42 -1.31 2.75
CA ASP A 31 10.62 -1.14 3.57
C ASP A 31 11.35 0.18 3.29
N LEU A 32 11.50 0.54 2.01
CA LEU A 32 12.24 1.73 1.57
C LEU A 32 11.48 3.05 1.74
N ARG A 33 10.17 3.00 1.99
CA ARG A 33 9.36 4.19 2.27
C ARG A 33 8.88 4.19 3.72
N ASP A 34 7.91 3.36 4.07
CA ASP A 34 7.26 3.34 5.38
C ASP A 34 8.20 2.81 6.47
N GLY A 35 8.92 1.74 6.16
CA GLY A 35 9.97 1.21 7.03
C GLY A 35 11.08 2.22 7.27
N ASN A 36 11.61 2.82 6.20
CA ASN A 36 12.72 3.79 6.29
C ASN A 36 12.34 5.06 7.07
N GLN A 37 11.09 5.56 6.91
CA GLN A 37 10.68 6.79 7.63
C GLN A 37 10.57 6.59 9.14
N ALA A 38 10.47 5.34 9.60
CA ALA A 38 10.39 5.00 11.01
C ALA A 38 11.77 4.90 11.68
N LEU A 39 12.85 4.83 10.91
CA LEU A 39 14.21 4.69 11.44
C LEU A 39 14.66 5.97 12.12
N ILE A 40 15.37 5.82 13.26
CA ILE A 40 16.01 6.95 13.97
C ILE A 40 17.03 7.65 13.06
N VAL A 41 17.79 6.86 12.30
CA VAL A 41 18.69 7.33 11.24
C VAL A 41 18.21 6.71 9.94
N PRO A 42 17.54 7.49 9.06
CA PRO A 42 17.11 6.97 7.77
C PRO A 42 18.27 6.47 6.92
N MET A 43 18.02 5.48 6.08
CA MET A 43 19.02 4.90 5.19
C MET A 43 19.64 5.98 4.29
N SER A 44 20.95 5.89 4.08
CA SER A 44 21.66 6.65 3.06
C SER A 44 21.23 6.23 1.64
N LEU A 45 21.62 7.00 0.64
CA LEU A 45 21.35 6.67 -0.77
C LEU A 45 21.90 5.30 -1.16
N GLU A 46 23.14 5.01 -0.73
CA GLU A 46 23.83 3.77 -1.03
C GLU A 46 23.14 2.57 -0.34
N GLU A 47 22.77 2.70 0.91
CA GLU A 47 22.03 1.68 1.66
C GLU A 47 20.67 1.39 1.02
N LYS A 48 19.93 2.42 0.59
CA LYS A 48 18.66 2.25 -0.13
C LYS A 48 18.84 1.48 -1.43
N VAL A 49 19.89 1.76 -2.21
CA VAL A 49 20.19 1.04 -3.46
C VAL A 49 20.52 -0.43 -3.19
N GLU A 50 21.34 -0.72 -2.19
CA GLU A 50 21.69 -2.09 -1.85
C GLU A 50 20.47 -2.86 -1.30
N PHE A 51 19.65 -2.22 -0.48
CA PHE A 51 18.45 -2.85 0.05
C PHE A 51 17.40 -3.06 -1.05
N PHE A 52 17.25 -2.14 -2.01
CA PHE A 52 16.41 -2.34 -3.19
C PHE A 52 16.82 -3.59 -3.98
N LYS A 53 18.11 -3.75 -4.27
CA LYS A 53 18.64 -4.93 -4.96
C LYS A 53 18.36 -6.23 -4.17
N TYR A 54 18.45 -6.15 -2.85
CA TYR A 54 18.17 -7.28 -2.00
C TYR A 54 16.69 -7.67 -2.02
N LEU A 55 15.78 -6.70 -1.95
CA LEU A 55 14.33 -6.96 -2.10
C LEU A 55 14.00 -7.60 -3.45
N VAL A 56 14.62 -7.13 -4.54
CA VAL A 56 14.50 -7.78 -5.86
C VAL A 56 15.02 -9.22 -5.84
N LYS A 57 16.15 -9.49 -5.18
CA LYS A 57 16.72 -10.84 -5.02
C LYS A 57 15.75 -11.77 -4.25
N LEU A 58 15.04 -11.27 -3.25
CA LEU A 58 14.02 -12.02 -2.50
C LEU A 58 12.77 -12.36 -3.32
N GLY A 59 12.59 -11.74 -4.49
CA GLY A 59 11.48 -12.02 -5.39
C GLY A 59 10.36 -10.96 -5.41
N PHE A 60 10.48 -9.86 -4.68
CA PHE A 60 9.50 -8.78 -4.76
C PHE A 60 9.37 -8.25 -6.17
N LYS A 61 8.12 -8.11 -6.65
CA LYS A 61 7.77 -7.57 -7.96
C LYS A 61 7.18 -6.18 -7.90
N GLU A 62 6.76 -5.75 -6.73
CA GLU A 62 6.35 -4.38 -6.44
C GLU A 62 7.10 -3.86 -5.22
N ILE A 63 7.69 -2.68 -5.32
CA ILE A 63 8.49 -2.06 -4.25
C ILE A 63 8.17 -0.58 -4.19
N GLU A 64 7.66 -0.11 -3.04
CA GLU A 64 7.46 1.32 -2.80
C GLU A 64 8.80 1.95 -2.41
N VAL A 65 9.37 2.68 -3.34
CA VAL A 65 10.74 3.19 -3.23
C VAL A 65 10.84 4.53 -2.48
N GLY A 66 9.72 5.22 -2.28
CA GLY A 66 9.72 6.45 -1.50
C GLY A 66 8.65 7.47 -1.89
N PHE A 67 8.86 8.69 -1.38
CA PHE A 67 8.04 9.86 -1.67
C PHE A 67 8.92 10.93 -2.33
N PRO A 68 9.15 10.88 -3.64
CA PRO A 68 10.17 11.69 -4.32
C PRO A 68 9.94 13.20 -4.22
N ALA A 69 8.71 13.62 -3.95
CA ALA A 69 8.40 15.03 -3.74
C ALA A 69 8.65 15.53 -2.31
N ALA A 70 8.88 14.62 -1.33
CA ALA A 70 9.07 14.99 0.06
C ALA A 70 10.48 15.52 0.37
N SER A 71 11.52 14.97 -0.27
CA SER A 71 12.91 15.40 -0.05
C SER A 71 13.78 15.19 -1.27
N GLU A 72 14.94 15.86 -1.29
CA GLU A 72 15.93 15.68 -2.35
C GLU A 72 16.57 14.29 -2.30
N THR A 73 16.76 13.70 -1.12
CA THR A 73 17.29 12.33 -0.97
C THR A 73 16.37 11.32 -1.63
N GLU A 74 15.05 11.42 -1.40
CA GLU A 74 14.05 10.55 -2.03
C GLU A 74 14.04 10.72 -3.55
N TYR A 75 14.12 11.96 -4.02
CA TYR A 75 14.20 12.27 -5.45
C TYR A 75 15.46 11.66 -6.09
N HIS A 76 16.61 11.88 -5.48
CA HIS A 76 17.89 11.37 -6.00
C HIS A 76 18.00 9.85 -5.96
N PHE A 77 17.41 9.21 -4.94
CA PHE A 77 17.36 7.75 -4.87
C PHE A 77 16.59 7.18 -6.06
N LEU A 78 15.38 7.70 -6.33
CA LEU A 78 14.61 7.26 -7.48
C LEU A 78 15.35 7.51 -8.80
N ARG A 79 15.92 8.72 -8.97
CA ARG A 79 16.71 9.01 -10.18
C ARG A 79 17.88 8.06 -10.34
N LYS A 80 18.56 7.72 -9.25
CA LYS A 80 19.67 6.75 -9.31
C LYS A 80 19.21 5.37 -9.75
N LEU A 81 18.05 4.89 -9.28
CA LEU A 81 17.49 3.62 -9.76
C LEU A 81 17.23 3.63 -11.27
N VAL A 82 16.75 4.77 -11.80
CA VAL A 82 16.43 4.92 -13.22
C VAL A 82 17.68 5.15 -14.06
N ASP A 83 18.52 6.10 -13.67
CA ASP A 83 19.66 6.54 -14.46
C ASP A 83 20.77 5.47 -14.55
N ASP A 84 20.89 4.62 -13.52
CA ASP A 84 21.83 3.50 -13.48
C ASP A 84 21.19 2.17 -13.98
N ASP A 85 19.96 2.19 -14.53
CA ASP A 85 19.20 1.02 -15.03
C ASP A 85 19.12 -0.14 -14.01
N LEU A 86 18.81 0.19 -12.75
CA LEU A 86 18.78 -0.78 -11.64
C LEU A 86 17.43 -1.47 -11.46
N ILE A 87 16.38 -1.05 -12.19
CA ILE A 87 15.03 -1.60 -12.07
C ILE A 87 14.85 -2.73 -13.08
N PRO A 88 14.72 -4.00 -12.65
CA PRO A 88 14.47 -5.10 -13.57
C PRO A 88 13.14 -4.95 -14.33
N ASP A 89 13.06 -5.52 -15.54
CA ASP A 89 11.86 -5.42 -16.40
C ASP A 89 10.60 -6.03 -15.78
N ASP A 90 10.75 -6.97 -14.85
CA ASP A 90 9.66 -7.64 -14.15
C ASP A 90 9.31 -7.01 -12.78
N VAL A 91 9.99 -5.92 -12.41
CA VAL A 91 9.73 -5.15 -11.19
C VAL A 91 9.02 -3.85 -11.52
N THR A 92 8.00 -3.53 -10.74
CA THR A 92 7.27 -2.26 -10.79
C THR A 92 7.59 -1.45 -9.54
N ILE A 93 8.09 -0.24 -9.71
CA ILE A 93 8.29 0.66 -8.57
C ILE A 93 7.01 1.39 -8.24
N GLN A 94 6.80 1.64 -6.95
CA GLN A 94 5.69 2.43 -6.43
C GLN A 94 6.23 3.71 -5.80
N VAL A 95 5.54 4.82 -5.99
CA VAL A 95 5.89 6.12 -5.40
C VAL A 95 4.68 6.79 -4.80
N LEU A 96 4.86 7.30 -3.58
CA LEU A 96 3.82 8.01 -2.84
C LEU A 96 3.68 9.45 -3.33
N THR A 97 2.46 9.95 -3.39
CA THR A 97 2.15 11.35 -3.70
C THR A 97 0.93 11.85 -2.95
N GLN A 98 0.81 13.16 -2.81
CA GLN A 98 -0.35 13.83 -2.23
C GLN A 98 -1.15 14.58 -3.28
N SER A 99 -2.44 14.83 -3.00
CA SER A 99 -3.36 15.56 -3.88
C SER A 99 -3.04 17.06 -3.94
N ARG A 100 -1.84 17.41 -4.42
CA ARG A 100 -1.38 18.79 -4.65
C ARG A 100 -0.64 18.86 -5.97
N LYS A 101 -1.04 19.78 -6.84
CA LYS A 101 -0.52 19.88 -8.22
C LYS A 101 1.02 19.89 -8.31
N HIS A 102 1.71 20.67 -7.45
CA HIS A 102 3.17 20.77 -7.47
C HIS A 102 3.84 19.48 -6.99
N ILE A 103 3.22 18.77 -6.02
CA ILE A 103 3.69 17.47 -5.51
C ILE A 103 3.56 16.42 -6.60
N ILE A 104 2.37 16.29 -7.20
CA ILE A 104 2.12 15.35 -8.31
C ILE A 104 3.07 15.63 -9.47
N LYS A 105 3.26 16.91 -9.85
CA LYS A 105 4.21 17.25 -10.90
C LYS A 105 5.63 16.76 -10.58
N LYS A 106 6.16 17.05 -9.38
CA LYS A 106 7.50 16.61 -8.98
C LYS A 106 7.62 15.09 -8.96
N THR A 107 6.55 14.38 -8.57
CA THR A 107 6.49 12.91 -8.63
C THR A 107 6.66 12.42 -10.07
N PHE A 108 5.91 12.95 -11.04
CA PHE A 108 6.06 12.57 -12.44
C PHE A 108 7.42 12.96 -13.04
N ASP A 109 7.95 14.14 -12.69
CA ASP A 109 9.29 14.58 -13.12
C ASP A 109 10.38 13.57 -12.66
N SER A 110 10.22 12.96 -11.49
CA SER A 110 11.15 11.96 -10.96
C SER A 110 11.10 10.61 -11.70
N LEU A 111 9.99 10.30 -12.37
CA LEU A 111 9.72 9.03 -13.05
C LEU A 111 10.11 9.02 -14.55
N VAL A 112 10.67 10.11 -15.07
CA VAL A 112 11.09 10.16 -16.48
C VAL A 112 12.09 9.04 -16.78
N GLY A 113 11.77 8.20 -17.77
CA GLY A 113 12.58 7.04 -18.16
C GLY A 113 12.22 5.72 -17.48
N VAL A 114 11.27 5.72 -16.54
CA VAL A 114 10.78 4.50 -15.91
C VAL A 114 9.86 3.74 -16.88
N LYS A 115 10.01 2.41 -16.97
CA LYS A 115 9.16 1.57 -17.83
C LYS A 115 7.79 1.30 -17.22
N LYS A 116 7.74 1.03 -15.90
CA LYS A 116 6.51 0.71 -15.16
C LYS A 116 6.54 1.38 -13.79
N ALA A 117 5.45 2.05 -13.42
CA ALA A 117 5.32 2.65 -12.09
C ALA A 117 3.88 2.63 -11.57
N ILE A 118 3.73 2.48 -10.26
CA ILE A 118 2.49 2.71 -9.53
C ILE A 118 2.57 4.10 -8.90
N ILE A 119 1.57 4.93 -9.17
CA ILE A 119 1.40 6.23 -8.51
C ILE A 119 0.43 6.06 -7.36
N HIS A 120 0.95 6.12 -6.14
CA HIS A 120 0.17 5.93 -4.92
C HIS A 120 -0.30 7.26 -4.36
N LEU A 121 -1.57 7.59 -4.61
CA LEU A 121 -2.26 8.76 -4.08
C LEU A 121 -2.89 8.43 -2.72
N TYR A 122 -2.75 9.33 -1.74
CA TYR A 122 -3.45 9.21 -0.47
C TYR A 122 -3.97 10.56 0.02
N ASN A 123 -4.99 10.51 0.83
CA ASN A 123 -5.41 11.58 1.71
C ASN A 123 -6.16 11.02 2.92
N SER A 124 -6.08 11.72 4.03
CA SER A 124 -6.71 11.28 5.28
C SER A 124 -8.23 11.41 5.22
N THR A 125 -8.93 10.38 5.69
CA THR A 125 -10.40 10.27 5.59
C THR A 125 -11.08 10.07 6.94
N SER A 126 -10.33 9.75 8.02
CA SER A 126 -10.91 9.43 9.32
C SER A 126 -11.72 10.57 9.93
N LEU A 127 -12.71 10.21 10.73
CA LEU A 127 -13.55 11.17 11.46
C LEU A 127 -12.70 12.17 12.26
N ALA A 128 -11.71 11.67 13.00
CA ALA A 128 -10.85 12.52 13.83
C ALA A 128 -10.06 13.55 13.00
N GLN A 129 -9.54 13.15 11.85
CA GLN A 129 -8.78 14.06 10.96
C GLN A 129 -9.70 15.07 10.28
N ARG A 130 -10.88 14.64 9.84
CA ARG A 130 -11.87 15.56 9.24
C ARG A 130 -12.27 16.66 10.23
N GLU A 131 -12.60 16.28 11.47
CA GLU A 131 -13.11 17.24 12.49
C GLU A 131 -12.00 18.11 13.09
N GLN A 132 -10.85 17.52 13.40
CA GLN A 132 -9.83 18.20 14.22
C GLN A 132 -8.72 18.84 13.39
N VAL A 133 -8.33 18.21 12.26
CA VAL A 133 -7.19 18.67 11.44
C VAL A 133 -7.66 19.50 10.26
N PHE A 134 -8.49 18.90 9.39
CA PHE A 134 -8.94 19.59 8.18
C PHE A 134 -10.10 20.54 8.41
N LYS A 135 -10.95 20.26 9.42
CA LYS A 135 -12.21 20.98 9.66
C LYS A 135 -13.06 21.03 8.40
N LYS A 136 -13.22 19.84 7.77
CA LYS A 136 -13.89 19.66 6.49
C LYS A 136 -14.91 18.55 6.55
N GLU A 137 -16.01 18.76 5.81
CA GLU A 137 -17.05 17.76 5.64
C GLU A 137 -16.68 16.72 4.56
N LYS A 138 -17.35 15.57 4.58
CA LYS A 138 -17.12 14.45 3.65
C LYS A 138 -17.01 14.86 2.17
N PRO A 139 -17.89 15.71 1.60
CA PRO A 139 -17.78 16.12 0.19
C PRO A 139 -16.49 16.86 -0.15
N GLU A 140 -15.95 17.64 0.78
CA GLU A 140 -14.68 18.35 0.58
C GLU A 140 -13.49 17.40 0.59
N ILE A 141 -13.54 16.34 1.42
CA ILE A 141 -12.52 15.28 1.47
C ILE A 141 -12.56 14.48 0.18
N ILE A 142 -13.75 14.09 -0.32
CA ILE A 142 -13.90 13.44 -1.63
C ILE A 142 -13.32 14.33 -2.73
N LYS A 143 -13.56 15.63 -2.69
CA LYS A 143 -13.00 16.57 -3.67
C LYS A 143 -11.47 16.56 -3.68
N ILE A 144 -10.80 16.46 -2.53
CA ILE A 144 -9.34 16.35 -2.45
C ILE A 144 -8.87 15.08 -3.20
N ALA A 145 -9.48 13.94 -2.96
CA ALA A 145 -9.14 12.68 -3.62
C ALA A 145 -9.37 12.75 -5.13
N THR A 146 -10.55 13.22 -5.54
CA THR A 146 -10.94 13.26 -6.95
C THR A 146 -10.15 14.29 -7.76
N ASP A 147 -9.80 15.45 -7.18
CA ASP A 147 -8.92 16.42 -7.84
C ASP A 147 -7.51 15.84 -8.05
N GLY A 148 -6.98 15.10 -7.07
CA GLY A 148 -5.72 14.39 -7.19
C GLY A 148 -5.76 13.29 -8.25
N ALA A 149 -6.81 12.48 -8.25
CA ALA A 149 -7.01 11.41 -9.23
C ALA A 149 -7.05 11.94 -10.67
N LYS A 150 -7.76 13.03 -10.91
CA LYS A 150 -7.81 13.73 -12.23
C LYS A 150 -6.44 14.22 -12.66
N LEU A 151 -5.70 14.88 -11.75
CA LEU A 151 -4.36 15.39 -12.04
C LEU A 151 -3.39 14.25 -12.39
N ILE A 152 -3.44 13.13 -11.65
CA ILE A 152 -2.60 11.95 -11.93
C ILE A 152 -2.91 11.41 -13.33
N LYS A 153 -4.19 11.24 -13.68
CA LYS A 153 -4.60 10.79 -15.03
C LYS A 153 -4.12 11.74 -16.12
N GLU A 154 -4.23 13.06 -15.91
CA GLU A 154 -3.74 14.09 -16.84
C GLU A 154 -2.21 14.06 -17.00
N TYR A 155 -1.47 13.86 -15.91
CA TYR A 155 -0.01 13.80 -15.98
C TYR A 155 0.46 12.50 -16.61
N ALA A 156 -0.12 11.36 -16.26
CA ALA A 156 0.24 10.06 -16.85
C ALA A 156 0.11 10.07 -18.38
N ALA A 157 -0.91 10.72 -18.93
CA ALA A 157 -1.12 10.86 -20.36
C ALA A 157 0.02 11.62 -21.10
N LYS A 158 0.88 12.36 -20.39
CA LYS A 158 2.03 13.08 -20.95
C LYS A 158 3.29 12.23 -21.07
N TYR A 159 3.27 11.02 -20.52
CA TYR A 159 4.41 10.09 -20.51
C TYR A 159 4.00 8.75 -21.12
N PRO A 160 3.75 8.70 -22.45
CA PRO A 160 3.18 7.52 -23.12
C PRO A 160 4.12 6.30 -23.12
N ASP A 161 5.42 6.51 -22.88
CA ASP A 161 6.43 5.45 -22.87
C ASP A 161 6.50 4.71 -21.51
N THR A 162 5.82 5.21 -20.50
CA THR A 162 5.73 4.59 -19.16
C THR A 162 4.37 3.94 -18.97
N LYS A 163 4.36 2.67 -18.57
CA LYS A 163 3.12 2.00 -18.14
C LYS A 163 2.82 2.39 -16.69
N PHE A 164 1.83 3.25 -16.49
CA PHE A 164 1.35 3.61 -15.15
C PHE A 164 0.20 2.72 -14.69
N SER A 165 0.24 2.36 -13.42
CA SER A 165 -0.91 1.91 -12.63
C SER A 165 -1.15 2.92 -11.50
N PHE A 166 -2.38 2.98 -11.00
CA PHE A 166 -2.74 3.95 -9.98
C PHE A 166 -3.22 3.24 -8.72
N GLU A 167 -2.79 3.77 -7.59
CA GLU A 167 -3.22 3.32 -6.28
C GLU A 167 -3.80 4.48 -5.49
N TYR A 168 -4.88 4.21 -4.75
CA TYR A 168 -5.48 5.14 -3.82
C TYR A 168 -5.63 4.53 -2.43
N SER A 169 -5.19 5.29 -1.41
CA SER A 169 -5.39 4.97 -0.01
C SER A 169 -6.28 6.01 0.67
N PRO A 170 -7.47 5.64 1.19
CA PRO A 170 -8.16 6.42 2.20
C PRO A 170 -7.41 6.27 3.53
N GLU A 171 -6.42 7.14 3.77
CA GLU A 171 -5.55 7.06 4.94
C GLU A 171 -6.37 7.05 6.23
N SER A 172 -5.95 6.22 7.20
CA SER A 172 -6.70 5.93 8.42
C SER A 172 -8.05 5.26 8.13
N PHE A 173 -8.07 4.30 7.20
CA PHE A 173 -9.27 3.55 6.81
C PHE A 173 -10.00 2.96 8.02
N THR A 174 -9.30 2.38 8.99
CA THR A 174 -9.90 1.79 10.19
C THR A 174 -10.58 2.80 11.12
N GLY A 175 -10.22 4.09 11.03
CA GLY A 175 -10.88 5.20 11.73
C GLY A 175 -11.86 5.99 10.87
N THR A 176 -12.22 5.46 9.69
CA THR A 176 -13.16 6.02 8.73
C THR A 176 -14.44 5.19 8.72
N GLU A 177 -15.60 5.82 8.63
CA GLU A 177 -16.87 5.10 8.43
C GLU A 177 -16.76 4.30 7.13
N VAL A 178 -17.06 3.00 7.18
CA VAL A 178 -16.80 2.10 6.06
C VAL A 178 -17.60 2.44 4.79
N ASP A 179 -18.83 2.94 4.96
CA ASP A 179 -19.66 3.46 3.87
C ASP A 179 -19.03 4.69 3.21
N PHE A 180 -18.47 5.60 4.00
CA PHE A 180 -17.73 6.76 3.47
C PHE A 180 -16.43 6.36 2.79
N ALA A 181 -15.72 5.37 3.33
CA ALA A 181 -14.53 4.83 2.66
C ALA A 181 -14.89 4.23 1.29
N ALA A 182 -16.00 3.51 1.18
CA ALA A 182 -16.49 3.00 -0.11
C ALA A 182 -16.88 4.14 -1.07
N GLU A 183 -17.58 5.16 -0.58
CA GLU A 183 -17.99 6.33 -1.38
C GLU A 183 -16.78 7.05 -2.00
N ILE A 184 -15.76 7.36 -1.20
CA ILE A 184 -14.57 8.07 -1.69
C ILE A 184 -13.72 7.21 -2.64
N CYS A 185 -13.57 5.91 -2.35
CA CYS A 185 -12.87 4.98 -3.23
C CYS A 185 -13.58 4.86 -4.58
N ASN A 186 -14.90 4.71 -4.58
CA ASN A 186 -15.70 4.63 -5.81
C ASN A 186 -15.60 5.93 -6.64
N ALA A 187 -15.60 7.09 -5.99
CA ALA A 187 -15.40 8.35 -6.68
C ALA A 187 -14.03 8.46 -7.39
N VAL A 188 -12.99 7.84 -6.83
CA VAL A 188 -11.66 7.75 -7.45
C VAL A 188 -11.64 6.70 -8.58
N ILE A 189 -12.23 5.52 -8.36
CA ILE A 189 -12.34 4.45 -9.36
C ILE A 189 -13.05 4.96 -10.61
N ASP A 190 -14.16 5.69 -10.45
CA ASP A 190 -14.95 6.24 -11.55
C ASP A 190 -14.16 7.26 -12.40
N ILE A 191 -13.15 7.93 -11.83
CA ILE A 191 -12.25 8.83 -12.57
C ILE A 191 -11.17 8.04 -13.32
N TRP A 192 -10.61 7.02 -12.68
CA TRP A 192 -9.52 6.25 -13.27
C TRP A 192 -9.98 5.22 -14.30
N GLU A 193 -11.26 4.80 -14.24
CA GLU A 193 -11.90 3.92 -15.22
C GLU A 193 -11.07 2.65 -15.50
N PRO A 194 -10.86 1.80 -14.47
CA PRO A 194 -10.01 0.61 -14.61
C PRO A 194 -10.55 -0.35 -15.65
N THR A 195 -9.61 -1.04 -16.33
CA THR A 195 -9.88 -2.09 -17.34
C THR A 195 -9.13 -3.37 -16.97
N PRO A 196 -9.45 -4.52 -17.60
CA PRO A 196 -8.68 -5.76 -17.37
C PRO A 196 -7.17 -5.61 -17.62
N GLU A 197 -6.78 -4.74 -18.59
CA GLU A 197 -5.38 -4.51 -18.98
C GLU A 197 -4.69 -3.48 -18.09
N ASN A 198 -5.47 -2.65 -17.41
CA ASN A 198 -4.97 -1.60 -16.52
C ASN A 198 -5.84 -1.48 -15.28
N LYS A 199 -5.66 -2.41 -14.36
CA LYS A 199 -6.35 -2.41 -13.08
C LYS A 199 -5.86 -1.27 -12.19
N VAL A 200 -6.73 -0.80 -11.31
CA VAL A 200 -6.37 0.14 -10.23
C VAL A 200 -6.24 -0.60 -8.90
N ILE A 201 -5.50 -0.01 -7.99
CA ILE A 201 -5.30 -0.54 -6.64
C ILE A 201 -6.06 0.37 -5.67
N ILE A 202 -6.90 -0.23 -4.84
CA ILE A 202 -7.48 0.40 -3.65
C ILE A 202 -6.82 -0.23 -2.44
N ASN A 203 -6.04 0.56 -1.73
CA ASN A 203 -5.32 0.12 -0.55
C ASN A 203 -6.10 0.51 0.71
N LEU A 204 -6.26 -0.42 1.63
CA LEU A 204 -7.04 -0.28 2.86
C LEU A 204 -6.10 -0.25 4.08
N PRO A 205 -5.50 0.91 4.42
CA PRO A 205 -4.51 0.94 5.48
C PRO A 205 -5.16 0.91 6.86
N ALA A 206 -4.80 -0.09 7.66
CA ALA A 206 -4.96 -0.01 9.10
C ALA A 206 -3.82 0.87 9.65
N THR A 207 -3.88 2.17 9.32
CA THR A 207 -2.86 3.17 9.71
C THR A 207 -2.61 3.16 11.20
N VAL A 208 -3.65 2.90 11.98
CA VAL A 208 -3.59 2.46 13.38
C VAL A 208 -4.48 1.24 13.50
N GLU A 209 -3.98 0.17 14.10
CA GLU A 209 -4.74 -1.05 14.36
C GLU A 209 -5.74 -0.80 15.50
N MET A 210 -6.95 -0.36 15.16
CA MET A 210 -7.95 0.15 16.11
C MET A 210 -8.94 -0.91 16.62
N SER A 211 -9.06 -2.04 15.92
CA SER A 211 -10.04 -3.09 16.21
C SER A 211 -9.40 -4.47 16.23
N MET A 212 -10.19 -5.49 16.56
CA MET A 212 -9.74 -6.88 16.43
C MET A 212 -9.72 -7.31 14.96
N PRO A 213 -8.86 -8.28 14.56
CA PRO A 213 -8.65 -8.67 13.17
C PRO A 213 -9.91 -9.05 12.40
N HIS A 214 -10.86 -9.71 13.04
CA HIS A 214 -12.14 -10.08 12.41
C HIS A 214 -13.00 -8.86 12.02
N VAL A 215 -12.85 -7.72 12.72
CA VAL A 215 -13.55 -6.47 12.35
C VAL A 215 -12.93 -5.90 11.08
N TYR A 216 -11.60 -5.89 11.01
CA TYR A 216 -10.88 -5.47 9.80
C TYR A 216 -11.25 -6.36 8.60
N ALA A 217 -11.26 -7.69 8.78
CA ALA A 217 -11.70 -8.61 7.74
C ALA A 217 -13.13 -8.31 7.23
N SER A 218 -14.07 -8.04 8.15
CA SER A 218 -15.44 -7.67 7.77
C SER A 218 -15.50 -6.33 7.03
N GLN A 219 -14.64 -5.37 7.38
CA GLN A 219 -14.50 -4.11 6.63
C GLN A 219 -13.95 -4.35 5.21
N VAL A 220 -12.95 -5.23 5.08
CA VAL A 220 -12.38 -5.61 3.76
C VAL A 220 -13.44 -6.30 2.90
N GLU A 221 -14.21 -7.26 3.45
CA GLU A 221 -15.27 -7.94 2.71
C GLU A 221 -16.34 -6.95 2.24
N TYR A 222 -16.78 -6.04 3.12
CA TYR A 222 -17.70 -4.95 2.76
C TYR A 222 -17.16 -4.12 1.59
N MET A 223 -15.89 -3.73 1.63
CA MET A 223 -15.27 -2.98 0.54
C MET A 223 -15.26 -3.80 -0.77
N CYS A 224 -14.88 -5.08 -0.71
CA CYS A 224 -14.90 -5.95 -1.88
C CYS A 224 -16.29 -6.09 -2.52
N GLU A 225 -17.35 -6.04 -1.72
CA GLU A 225 -18.73 -6.13 -2.20
C GLU A 225 -19.28 -4.80 -2.75
N THR A 226 -18.72 -3.66 -2.33
CA THR A 226 -19.26 -2.32 -2.63
C THR A 226 -18.44 -1.51 -3.61
N LEU A 227 -17.18 -1.88 -3.88
CA LEU A 227 -16.33 -1.20 -4.85
C LEU A 227 -16.86 -1.39 -6.28
N HIS A 228 -16.94 -0.30 -7.03
CA HIS A 228 -17.32 -0.30 -8.44
C HIS A 228 -16.28 -1.06 -9.26
N ASN A 229 -16.76 -1.78 -10.29
CA ASN A 229 -15.89 -2.49 -11.23
C ASN A 229 -14.85 -3.40 -10.53
N ARG A 230 -15.29 -4.12 -9.48
CA ARG A 230 -14.45 -4.90 -8.56
C ARG A 230 -13.46 -5.84 -9.27
N GLU A 231 -13.86 -6.42 -10.39
CA GLU A 231 -13.04 -7.34 -11.19
C GLU A 231 -11.78 -6.67 -11.78
N ASN A 232 -11.80 -5.34 -11.92
CA ASN A 232 -10.69 -4.53 -12.41
C ASN A 232 -10.01 -3.71 -11.29
N VAL A 233 -10.36 -3.99 -10.03
CA VAL A 233 -9.77 -3.37 -8.84
C VAL A 233 -8.98 -4.42 -8.07
N ILE A 234 -7.74 -4.09 -7.72
CA ILE A 234 -6.89 -4.86 -6.80
C ILE A 234 -7.11 -4.27 -5.41
N VAL A 235 -7.60 -5.07 -4.48
CA VAL A 235 -7.74 -4.66 -3.07
C VAL A 235 -6.44 -4.98 -2.35
N SER A 236 -5.73 -3.95 -1.94
CA SER A 236 -4.47 -4.03 -1.20
C SER A 236 -4.70 -3.81 0.30
N LEU A 237 -3.98 -4.53 1.12
CA LEU A 237 -4.06 -4.45 2.57
C LEU A 237 -2.74 -3.94 3.13
N HIS A 238 -2.80 -2.96 4.04
CA HIS A 238 -1.63 -2.36 4.66
C HIS A 238 -1.84 -2.22 6.18
N PRO A 239 -1.81 -3.33 6.93
CA PRO A 239 -1.98 -3.25 8.38
C PRO A 239 -0.68 -2.85 9.08
N HIS A 240 -0.82 -1.91 10.05
CA HIS A 240 0.17 -1.70 11.11
C HIS A 240 -0.08 -2.65 12.28
N ASN A 241 0.87 -2.70 13.22
CA ASN A 241 0.94 -3.75 14.25
C ASN A 241 0.71 -3.19 15.67
N ASP A 242 -0.11 -2.15 15.83
CA ASP A 242 -0.33 -1.47 17.11
C ASP A 242 -0.86 -2.37 18.22
N ARG A 243 -1.61 -3.41 17.87
CA ARG A 243 -2.15 -4.42 18.79
C ARG A 243 -1.34 -5.72 18.80
N GLY A 244 -0.31 -5.84 17.94
CA GLY A 244 0.44 -7.08 17.75
C GLY A 244 -0.30 -8.13 16.91
N THR A 245 -1.29 -7.73 16.11
CA THR A 245 -2.14 -8.63 15.33
C THR A 245 -2.15 -8.35 13.83
N ALA A 246 -1.19 -7.54 13.30
CA ALA A 246 -1.15 -7.18 11.89
C ALA A 246 -1.07 -8.38 10.93
N VAL A 247 -0.37 -9.46 11.30
CA VAL A 247 -0.34 -10.70 10.52
C VAL A 247 -1.75 -11.32 10.44
N ALA A 248 -2.47 -11.35 11.56
CA ALA A 248 -3.85 -11.84 11.58
C ALA A 248 -4.80 -10.93 10.79
N ASP A 249 -4.62 -9.58 10.85
CA ASP A 249 -5.37 -8.65 10.00
C ASP A 249 -5.15 -8.96 8.52
N ALA A 250 -3.90 -9.22 8.10
CA ALA A 250 -3.56 -9.59 6.73
C ALA A 250 -4.15 -10.94 6.32
N GLU A 251 -3.99 -11.99 7.13
CA GLU A 251 -4.52 -13.33 6.83
C GLU A 251 -6.05 -13.31 6.68
N LEU A 252 -6.74 -12.74 7.65
CA LEU A 252 -8.20 -12.66 7.60
C LEU A 252 -8.69 -11.71 6.49
N GLY A 253 -7.97 -10.61 6.23
CA GLY A 253 -8.25 -9.71 5.13
C GLY A 253 -8.10 -10.37 3.74
N LEU A 254 -7.11 -11.26 3.57
CA LEU A 254 -6.96 -12.08 2.35
C LEU A 254 -8.13 -13.06 2.19
N LEU A 255 -8.56 -13.72 3.27
CA LEU A 255 -9.77 -14.55 3.25
C LEU A 255 -11.02 -13.74 2.86
N ALA A 256 -11.06 -12.48 3.29
CA ALA A 256 -12.16 -11.55 3.03
C ALA A 256 -12.15 -10.95 1.60
N GLY A 257 -11.17 -11.30 0.77
CA GLY A 257 -11.10 -10.89 -0.64
C GLY A 257 -10.02 -9.89 -0.97
N GLY A 258 -9.06 -9.65 -0.07
CA GLY A 258 -7.83 -8.91 -0.40
C GLY A 258 -6.98 -9.66 -1.44
N ASP A 259 -6.36 -8.91 -2.34
CA ASP A 259 -5.57 -9.45 -3.46
C ASP A 259 -4.06 -9.20 -3.29
N ARG A 260 -3.69 -8.21 -2.47
CA ARG A 260 -2.33 -7.67 -2.37
C ARG A 260 -2.01 -7.28 -0.93
N ILE A 261 -0.74 -7.39 -0.56
CA ILE A 261 -0.23 -6.98 0.77
C ILE A 261 0.91 -5.98 0.60
N GLU A 262 0.80 -4.88 1.31
CA GLU A 262 1.91 -3.96 1.60
C GLU A 262 2.44 -4.23 3.01
N GLY A 263 3.74 -4.42 3.13
CA GLY A 263 4.38 -4.68 4.41
C GLY A 263 5.90 -4.59 4.33
N THR A 264 6.56 -4.97 5.39
CA THR A 264 8.01 -4.88 5.52
C THR A 264 8.62 -6.21 5.99
N LEU A 265 9.91 -6.37 5.78
CA LEU A 265 10.64 -7.50 6.37
C LEU A 265 10.61 -7.36 7.89
N PHE A 266 10.23 -8.46 8.57
CA PHE A 266 10.09 -8.53 10.03
C PHE A 266 9.22 -7.43 10.66
N GLY A 267 8.38 -6.75 9.86
CA GLY A 267 7.44 -5.76 10.35
C GLY A 267 8.05 -4.42 10.72
N ASN A 268 9.24 -4.06 10.21
CA ASN A 268 9.83 -2.74 10.47
C ASN A 268 8.85 -1.60 10.11
N GLY A 269 8.76 -0.58 10.96
CA GLY A 269 7.86 0.54 10.72
C GLY A 269 7.60 1.40 11.94
N GLU A 270 6.75 2.40 11.78
CA GLU A 270 6.38 3.31 12.85
C GLU A 270 5.71 2.60 14.03
N ARG A 271 5.95 3.11 15.24
CA ARG A 271 5.41 2.61 16.51
C ARG A 271 5.80 1.15 16.75
N THR A 272 4.86 0.21 16.54
CA THR A 272 5.06 -1.25 16.68
C THR A 272 5.32 -1.95 15.35
N GLY A 273 5.36 -1.20 14.23
CA GLY A 273 5.72 -1.67 12.92
C GLY A 273 4.56 -1.90 11.96
N ASN A 274 4.90 -2.40 10.78
CA ASN A 274 4.00 -2.87 9.73
C ASN A 274 3.67 -4.36 9.89
N VAL A 275 2.84 -4.91 9.00
CA VAL A 275 2.70 -6.36 8.88
C VAL A 275 4.04 -6.99 8.50
N ASP A 276 4.41 -8.05 9.20
CA ASP A 276 5.62 -8.83 8.94
C ASP A 276 5.40 -9.76 7.74
N ILE A 277 5.96 -9.38 6.57
CA ILE A 277 5.86 -10.19 5.35
C ILE A 277 6.57 -11.54 5.51
N VAL A 278 7.67 -11.60 6.24
CA VAL A 278 8.39 -12.88 6.44
C VAL A 278 7.49 -13.87 7.17
N THR A 279 6.89 -13.46 8.28
CA THR A 279 5.96 -14.31 9.04
C THR A 279 4.76 -14.71 8.18
N LEU A 280 4.13 -13.75 7.49
CA LEU A 280 2.95 -14.02 6.66
C LEU A 280 3.28 -15.01 5.52
N ALA A 281 4.40 -14.82 4.83
CA ALA A 281 4.85 -15.72 3.77
C ALA A 281 5.15 -17.13 4.29
N MET A 282 5.79 -17.24 5.47
CA MET A 282 6.07 -18.54 6.09
C MET A 282 4.79 -19.24 6.57
N ASN A 283 3.78 -18.49 7.01
CA ASN A 283 2.46 -19.04 7.34
C ASN A 283 1.80 -19.65 6.10
N LEU A 284 1.80 -18.93 4.96
CA LEU A 284 1.31 -19.47 3.68
C LEU A 284 2.05 -20.74 3.29
N PHE A 285 3.39 -20.73 3.36
CA PHE A 285 4.21 -21.90 3.06
C PHE A 285 3.85 -23.09 3.95
N SER A 286 3.59 -22.87 5.23
CA SER A 286 3.19 -23.94 6.17
C SER A 286 1.85 -24.59 5.81
N HIS A 287 1.02 -23.90 5.05
CA HIS A 287 -0.27 -24.38 4.52
C HIS A 287 -0.15 -24.94 3.08
N GLY A 288 1.07 -25.05 2.54
CA GLY A 288 1.30 -25.60 1.21
C GLY A 288 1.14 -24.61 0.07
N VAL A 289 1.06 -23.32 0.36
CA VAL A 289 1.02 -22.23 -0.62
C VAL A 289 2.41 -21.67 -0.84
N ASP A 290 2.90 -21.73 -2.08
CA ASP A 290 4.17 -21.09 -2.46
C ASP A 290 4.04 -19.56 -2.37
N PRO A 291 4.74 -18.88 -1.44
CA PRO A 291 4.62 -17.46 -1.26
C PRO A 291 5.23 -16.63 -2.39
N LYS A 292 5.94 -17.23 -3.33
CA LYS A 292 6.67 -16.55 -4.43
C LYS A 292 7.78 -15.61 -3.96
N LEU A 293 8.18 -15.70 -2.69
CA LEU A 293 9.30 -15.00 -2.09
C LEU A 293 10.32 -16.02 -1.61
N ASP A 294 11.60 -15.75 -1.80
CA ASP A 294 12.69 -16.67 -1.42
C ASP A 294 13.29 -16.31 -0.06
N PHE A 295 12.81 -16.95 0.99
CA PHE A 295 13.35 -16.87 2.34
C PHE A 295 14.15 -18.15 2.73
N SER A 296 14.61 -18.92 1.74
CA SER A 296 15.35 -20.18 1.99
C SER A 296 16.66 -19.98 2.75
N ASN A 297 17.30 -18.80 2.61
CA ASN A 297 18.46 -18.40 3.39
C ASN A 297 18.10 -17.39 4.50
N MET A 298 17.29 -17.81 5.46
CA MET A 298 16.83 -16.96 6.55
C MET A 298 17.95 -16.23 7.32
N PRO A 299 19.14 -16.83 7.59
CA PRO A 299 20.25 -16.12 8.22
C PRO A 299 20.68 -14.87 7.43
N GLU A 300 20.75 -14.94 6.09
CA GLU A 300 21.08 -13.78 5.26
C GLU A 300 19.97 -12.73 5.32
N VAL A 301 18.70 -13.14 5.35
CA VAL A 301 17.56 -12.19 5.46
C VAL A 301 17.65 -11.40 6.75
N VAL A 302 17.93 -12.08 7.88
CA VAL A 302 18.12 -11.43 9.19
C VAL A 302 19.32 -10.49 9.17
N GLU A 303 20.48 -10.95 8.67
CA GLU A 303 21.69 -10.13 8.58
C GLU A 303 21.45 -8.84 7.77
N LYS A 304 20.79 -8.96 6.62
CA LYS A 304 20.50 -7.80 5.77
C LYS A 304 19.47 -6.87 6.40
N TYR A 305 18.45 -7.43 7.05
CA TYR A 305 17.51 -6.63 7.82
C TYR A 305 18.20 -5.83 8.92
N GLU A 306 19.01 -6.48 9.79
CA GLU A 306 19.74 -5.83 10.88
C GLU A 306 20.79 -4.82 10.39
N GLN A 307 21.29 -4.98 9.16
CA GLN A 307 22.24 -4.02 8.56
C GLN A 307 21.58 -2.69 8.21
N TYR A 308 20.30 -2.69 7.82
CA TYR A 308 19.64 -1.51 7.24
C TYR A 308 18.51 -0.95 8.13
N THR A 309 18.13 -1.62 9.21
CA THR A 309 17.06 -1.22 10.14
C THR A 309 17.55 -1.22 11.59
#